data_adcf425aa5341ba70e6f30180849c68c
#
_entry.id   adcf425aa5341ba70e6f30180849c68c
#
_cell.length_a   1.000
_cell.length_b   1.000
_cell.length_c   1.000
_cell.angle_alpha   90.00
_cell.angle_beta   90.00
_cell.angle_gamma   90.00
#
_symmetry.space_group_name_H-M   'P 1'
#
loop_
_entity.id
_entity.type
_entity.pdbx_description
1 polymer ?
#
loop_
_entity_poly.entity_id
_entity_poly.type
_entity_poly.pdbx_seq_one_letter_code
_entity_poly.pdbx_strand_id
1 'polypeptide(L)'
;RLFHQYHKTFAALNFSDYEAISRCEQEVPEYFNFASDVLDKWSQIEKRRMGPSNPALWWINEKGDETKWSFEELAFLSQKVANVLSGPCGLQRGDRVLVILPRIPEWWLLNVACMRTGVVIIPGTTQLTAQDICYRLLASKAKCIITTDVLALAVDSVASKCQFLKTKLIVSESSRAEWLNFSDLL
;
A
#
# COMPACT_ATOMS: atom_id res chain seq x y z
N ARG A 1 -18.32 18.79 13.28
CA ARG A 1 -18.93 19.83 12.41
C ARG A 1 -17.84 20.61 11.68
N LEU A 2 -17.20 20.06 10.63
CA LEU A 2 -16.34 20.80 9.66
C LEU A 2 -15.93 19.91 8.47
N PHE A 3 -16.81 18.99 8.03
CA PHE A 3 -16.53 18.09 6.90
C PHE A 3 -17.36 18.42 5.64
N HIS A 4 -17.69 19.69 5.42
CA HIS A 4 -18.65 20.01 4.35
C HIS A 4 -18.25 21.21 3.51
N GLN A 5 -17.07 21.21 2.88
CA GLN A 5 -16.86 22.21 1.81
C GLN A 5 -15.60 22.02 0.94
N TYR A 6 -15.33 20.86 0.37
CA TYR A 6 -14.40 20.79 -0.77
C TYR A 6 -14.85 19.74 -1.79
N HIS A 7 -15.99 20.00 -2.44
CA HIS A 7 -16.35 19.32 -3.69
C HIS A 7 -15.87 20.15 -4.89
N LYS A 8 -14.55 20.23 -5.13
CA LYS A 8 -14.07 20.48 -6.48
C LYS A 8 -14.01 19.13 -7.18
N THR A 9 -14.93 18.91 -8.10
CA THR A 9 -14.86 17.81 -9.09
C THR A 9 -13.55 17.94 -9.83
N PHE A 10 -12.62 16.98 -9.64
CA PHE A 10 -11.47 16.88 -10.53
C PHE A 10 -11.99 16.46 -11.91
N ALA A 11 -12.15 17.41 -12.80
CA ALA A 11 -12.21 17.14 -14.24
C ALA A 11 -10.90 16.45 -14.64
N ALA A 12 -10.93 15.62 -15.67
CA ALA A 12 -9.70 15.06 -16.22
C ALA A 12 -8.70 16.20 -16.46
N LEU A 13 -7.51 16.10 -15.87
CA LEU A 13 -6.45 17.09 -16.04
C LEU A 13 -6.16 17.24 -17.53
N ASN A 14 -6.36 18.42 -18.08
CA ASN A 14 -5.96 18.77 -19.43
C ASN A 14 -4.55 19.39 -19.41
N PHE A 15 -3.98 19.66 -20.57
CA PHE A 15 -2.65 20.25 -20.68
C PHE A 15 -2.53 21.61 -19.99
N SER A 16 -3.58 22.43 -20.03
CA SER A 16 -3.61 23.73 -19.37
C SER A 16 -3.56 23.62 -17.86
N ASP A 17 -4.25 22.62 -17.28
CA ASP A 17 -4.21 22.35 -15.84
C ASP A 17 -2.81 21.88 -15.40
N TYR A 18 -2.16 21.05 -16.24
CA TYR A 18 -0.78 20.61 -15.98
C TYR A 18 0.20 21.79 -16.00
N GLU A 19 0.08 22.71 -16.96
CA GLU A 19 0.90 23.92 -17.02
C GLU A 19 0.67 24.84 -15.81
N ALA A 20 -0.58 25.05 -15.40
CA ALA A 20 -0.92 25.84 -14.21
C ALA A 20 -0.33 25.22 -12.93
N ILE A 21 -0.41 23.89 -12.79
CA ILE A 21 0.22 23.17 -11.67
C ILE A 21 1.74 23.32 -11.70
N SER A 22 2.38 23.16 -12.87
CA SER A 22 3.83 23.24 -13.00
C SER A 22 4.38 24.66 -12.73
N ARG A 23 3.56 25.69 -12.93
CA ARG A 23 3.86 27.08 -12.61
C ARG A 23 3.50 27.48 -11.17
N CYS A 24 3.04 26.53 -10.34
CA CYS A 24 2.56 26.80 -8.97
C CYS A 24 1.38 27.81 -8.92
N GLU A 25 0.57 27.90 -9.98
CA GLU A 25 -0.59 28.79 -10.07
C GLU A 25 -1.83 28.21 -9.37
N GLN A 26 -1.81 26.93 -9.02
CA GLN A 26 -2.88 26.27 -8.24
C GLN A 26 -2.53 26.19 -6.77
N GLU A 27 -3.51 26.48 -5.92
CA GLU A 27 -3.36 26.30 -4.48
C GLU A 27 -3.20 24.82 -4.14
N VAL A 28 -2.14 24.51 -3.39
CA VAL A 28 -1.94 23.16 -2.83
C VAL A 28 -2.91 22.99 -1.66
N PRO A 29 -3.71 21.93 -1.61
CA PRO A 29 -4.62 21.69 -0.50
C PRO A 29 -3.84 21.48 0.80
N GLU A 30 -4.31 22.06 1.91
CA GLU A 30 -3.71 21.89 3.23
C GLU A 30 -3.68 20.42 3.67
N TYR A 31 -4.72 19.66 3.30
CA TYR A 31 -4.86 18.24 3.59
C TYR A 31 -5.09 17.48 2.29
N PHE A 32 -4.27 16.47 2.05
CA PHE A 32 -4.38 15.61 0.90
C PHE A 32 -4.04 14.16 1.24
N ASN A 33 -4.88 13.24 0.83
CA ASN A 33 -4.60 11.80 0.89
C ASN A 33 -4.94 11.17 -0.45
N PHE A 34 -3.95 10.66 -1.17
CA PHE A 34 -4.12 10.07 -2.50
C PHE A 34 -5.23 9.00 -2.53
N ALA A 35 -5.33 8.17 -1.49
CA ALA A 35 -6.31 7.10 -1.49
C ALA A 35 -7.76 7.64 -1.43
N SER A 36 -8.04 8.63 -0.57
CA SER A 36 -9.38 9.22 -0.47
C SER A 36 -9.66 10.25 -1.54
N ASP A 37 -8.67 11.08 -1.86
CA ASP A 37 -8.87 12.24 -2.73
C ASP A 37 -8.74 11.91 -4.22
N VAL A 38 -8.10 10.79 -4.56
CA VAL A 38 -7.96 10.33 -5.93
C VAL A 38 -8.64 8.99 -6.14
N LEU A 39 -8.18 7.91 -5.49
CA LEU A 39 -8.66 6.57 -5.75
C LEU A 39 -10.17 6.40 -5.45
N ASP A 40 -10.61 6.83 -4.28
CA ASP A 40 -12.02 6.68 -3.88
C ASP A 40 -12.94 7.56 -4.76
N LYS A 41 -12.47 8.72 -5.23
CA LYS A 41 -13.23 9.53 -6.19
C LYS A 41 -13.35 8.84 -7.55
N TRP A 42 -12.27 8.23 -8.05
CA TRP A 42 -12.34 7.47 -9.30
C TRP A 42 -13.26 6.24 -9.16
N SER A 43 -13.25 5.56 -8.01
CA SER A 43 -14.19 4.49 -7.71
C SER A 43 -15.66 4.96 -7.79
N GLN A 44 -15.96 6.15 -7.24
CA GLN A 44 -17.31 6.74 -7.33
C GLN A 44 -17.70 7.12 -8.76
N ILE A 45 -16.75 7.63 -9.55
CA ILE A 45 -16.97 7.96 -10.97
C ILE A 45 -17.25 6.68 -11.77
N GLU A 46 -16.47 5.62 -11.53
CA GLU A 46 -16.64 4.33 -12.17
C GLU A 46 -18.03 3.74 -11.92
N LYS A 47 -18.49 3.74 -10.67
CA LYS A 47 -19.85 3.29 -10.29
C LYS A 47 -20.98 4.00 -11.02
N ARG A 48 -20.76 5.25 -11.46
CA ARG A 48 -21.77 6.05 -12.18
C ARG A 48 -21.71 5.86 -13.70
N ARG A 49 -20.64 5.23 -14.21
CA ARG A 49 -20.48 4.99 -15.65
C ARG A 49 -21.28 3.75 -16.08
N MET A 50 -21.99 3.89 -17.19
CA MET A 50 -22.58 2.76 -17.90
C MET A 50 -21.59 2.30 -18.98
N GLY A 51 -21.05 1.09 -18.84
CA GLY A 51 -20.15 0.50 -19.84
C GLY A 51 -18.83 -0.02 -19.28
N PRO A 52 -18.02 -0.70 -20.11
CA PRO A 52 -16.75 -1.27 -19.68
C PRO A 52 -15.78 -0.18 -19.25
N SER A 53 -15.10 -0.40 -18.12
CA SER A 53 -14.08 0.49 -17.59
C SER A 53 -12.70 -0.13 -17.82
N ASN A 54 -11.69 0.69 -18.01
CA ASN A 54 -10.31 0.23 -17.98
C ASN A 54 -9.94 -0.15 -16.54
N PRO A 55 -9.19 -1.25 -16.33
CA PRO A 55 -8.77 -1.61 -14.99
C PRO A 55 -7.87 -0.52 -14.38
N ALA A 56 -8.04 -0.26 -13.08
CA ALA A 56 -7.16 0.61 -12.31
C ALA A 56 -5.78 -0.02 -12.10
N LEU A 57 -5.75 -1.34 -11.99
CA LEU A 57 -4.55 -2.17 -11.97
C LEU A 57 -4.72 -3.33 -12.94
N TRP A 58 -3.73 -3.53 -13.79
CA TRP A 58 -3.61 -4.72 -14.63
C TRP A 58 -2.21 -5.30 -14.43
N TRP A 59 -2.14 -6.44 -13.79
CA TRP A 59 -0.91 -7.16 -13.51
C TRP A 59 -0.88 -8.47 -14.31
N ILE A 60 0.30 -8.82 -14.84
CA ILE A 60 0.53 -10.03 -15.62
C ILE A 60 1.82 -10.66 -15.11
N ASN A 61 1.82 -11.96 -14.83
CA ASN A 61 3.02 -12.70 -14.47
C ASN A 61 3.73 -13.30 -15.68
N GLU A 62 4.88 -13.92 -15.44
CA GLU A 62 5.69 -14.56 -16.49
C GLU A 62 4.98 -15.74 -17.19
N LYS A 63 3.96 -16.33 -16.55
CA LYS A 63 3.16 -17.45 -17.10
C LYS A 63 1.96 -16.95 -17.91
N GLY A 64 1.72 -15.66 -17.91
CA GLY A 64 0.57 -15.05 -18.57
C GLY A 64 -0.70 -15.01 -17.72
N ASP A 65 -0.63 -15.36 -16.42
CA ASP A 65 -1.77 -15.17 -15.52
C ASP A 65 -1.99 -13.67 -15.27
N GLU A 66 -3.24 -13.25 -15.28
CA GLU A 66 -3.61 -11.84 -15.16
C GLU A 66 -4.44 -11.58 -13.91
N THR A 67 -4.15 -10.45 -13.27
CA THR A 67 -5.01 -9.85 -12.24
C THR A 67 -5.44 -8.47 -12.71
N LYS A 68 -6.75 -8.24 -12.76
CA LYS A 68 -7.33 -6.95 -13.15
C LYS A 68 -8.23 -6.49 -12.03
N TRP A 69 -7.96 -5.30 -11.50
CA TRP A 69 -8.84 -4.65 -10.53
C TRP A 69 -9.37 -3.34 -11.08
N SER A 70 -10.66 -3.15 -10.97
CA SER A 70 -11.33 -1.87 -11.18
C SER A 70 -10.92 -0.85 -10.10
N PHE A 71 -11.27 0.41 -10.28
CA PHE A 71 -11.08 1.41 -9.21
C PHE A 71 -11.90 1.06 -7.97
N GLU A 72 -13.09 0.49 -8.15
CA GLU A 72 -13.92 0.05 -7.03
C GLU A 72 -13.27 -1.08 -6.24
N GLU A 73 -12.79 -2.12 -6.93
CA GLU A 73 -12.11 -3.26 -6.29
C GLU A 73 -10.83 -2.82 -5.59
N LEU A 74 -10.00 -2.00 -6.26
CA LEU A 74 -8.76 -1.50 -5.66
C LEU A 74 -9.03 -0.62 -4.42
N ALA A 75 -10.06 0.23 -4.46
CA ALA A 75 -10.49 1.02 -3.33
C ALA A 75 -10.94 0.12 -2.17
N PHE A 76 -11.80 -0.86 -2.43
CA PHE A 76 -12.30 -1.81 -1.44
C PHE A 76 -11.18 -2.64 -0.81
N LEU A 77 -10.35 -3.29 -1.64
CA LEU A 77 -9.25 -4.12 -1.16
C LEU A 77 -8.22 -3.32 -0.36
N SER A 78 -7.88 -2.10 -0.81
CA SER A 78 -6.95 -1.25 -0.07
C SER A 78 -7.50 -0.79 1.29
N GLN A 79 -8.82 -0.66 1.45
CA GLN A 79 -9.45 -0.41 2.76
C GLN A 79 -9.30 -1.62 3.68
N LYS A 80 -9.54 -2.85 3.16
CA LYS A 80 -9.33 -4.07 3.95
C LYS A 80 -7.87 -4.18 4.41
N VAL A 81 -6.91 -3.97 3.52
CA VAL A 81 -5.48 -3.97 3.88
C VAL A 81 -5.15 -2.86 4.89
N ALA A 82 -5.73 -1.67 4.77
CA ALA A 82 -5.57 -0.62 5.76
C ALA A 82 -6.04 -1.05 7.15
N ASN A 83 -7.16 -1.80 7.22
CA ASN A 83 -7.65 -2.38 8.48
C ASN A 83 -6.69 -3.46 9.02
N VAL A 84 -6.08 -4.27 8.15
CA VAL A 84 -5.05 -5.24 8.57
C VAL A 84 -3.83 -4.52 9.17
N LEU A 85 -3.37 -3.45 8.53
CA LEU A 85 -2.23 -2.68 9.02
C LEU A 85 -2.51 -2.02 10.39
N SER A 86 -3.68 -1.42 10.57
CA SER A 86 -4.04 -0.72 11.81
C SER A 86 -4.51 -1.64 12.94
N GLY A 87 -5.20 -2.73 12.60
CA GLY A 87 -5.72 -3.72 13.56
C GLY A 87 -4.67 -4.80 13.89
N PRO A 88 -4.65 -5.95 13.17
CA PRO A 88 -3.75 -7.06 13.49
C PRO A 88 -2.26 -6.68 13.54
N CYS A 89 -1.79 -5.79 12.65
CA CYS A 89 -0.40 -5.33 12.67
C CYS A 89 -0.12 -4.23 13.71
N GLY A 90 -1.15 -3.60 14.26
CA GLY A 90 -1.03 -2.57 15.31
C GLY A 90 -0.28 -1.31 14.88
N LEU A 91 -0.26 -0.99 13.57
CA LEU A 91 0.45 0.17 13.04
C LEU A 91 -0.41 1.44 13.16
N GLN A 92 0.24 2.53 13.50
CA GLN A 92 -0.35 3.87 13.61
C GLN A 92 0.26 4.81 12.58
N ARG A 93 -0.40 5.94 12.33
CA ARG A 93 0.14 7.00 11.49
C ARG A 93 1.56 7.37 11.90
N GLY A 94 2.48 7.42 10.92
CA GLY A 94 3.91 7.70 11.14
C GLY A 94 4.74 6.48 11.53
N ASP A 95 4.13 5.32 11.80
CA ASP A 95 4.89 4.08 11.96
C ASP A 95 5.48 3.63 10.62
N ARG A 96 6.58 2.91 10.67
CA ARG A 96 7.30 2.41 9.50
C ARG A 96 7.06 0.93 9.33
N VAL A 97 6.83 0.52 8.08
CA VAL A 97 6.74 -0.87 7.65
C VAL A 97 7.77 -1.14 6.57
N LEU A 98 8.59 -2.16 6.74
CA LEU A 98 9.52 -2.63 5.70
C LEU A 98 8.78 -3.64 4.81
N VAL A 99 8.66 -3.34 3.52
CA VAL A 99 7.96 -4.19 2.55
C VAL A 99 8.96 -4.73 1.54
N ILE A 100 9.16 -6.04 1.55
CA ILE A 100 10.08 -6.74 0.66
C ILE A 100 9.28 -7.79 -0.12
N LEU A 101 8.66 -7.35 -1.18
CA LEU A 101 7.82 -8.19 -2.04
C LEU A 101 8.33 -8.13 -3.48
N PRO A 102 8.19 -9.21 -4.26
CA PRO A 102 8.27 -9.12 -5.70
C PRO A 102 7.15 -8.21 -6.22
N ARG A 103 7.13 -7.94 -7.52
CA ARG A 103 6.07 -7.11 -8.12
C ARG A 103 4.80 -7.93 -8.32
N ILE A 104 4.13 -8.23 -7.22
CA ILE A 104 2.83 -8.91 -7.13
C ILE A 104 1.73 -7.90 -6.83
N PRO A 105 0.45 -8.20 -7.07
CA PRO A 105 -0.66 -7.28 -6.83
C PRO A 105 -0.70 -6.70 -5.41
N GLU A 106 -0.37 -7.51 -4.41
CA GLU A 106 -0.34 -7.14 -2.99
C GLU A 106 0.64 -5.98 -2.71
N TRP A 107 1.73 -5.86 -3.48
CA TRP A 107 2.66 -4.75 -3.36
C TRP A 107 1.97 -3.41 -3.60
N TRP A 108 1.09 -3.35 -4.61
CA TRP A 108 0.32 -2.15 -4.93
C TRP A 108 -0.76 -1.87 -3.90
N LEU A 109 -1.46 -2.91 -3.41
CA LEU A 109 -2.45 -2.78 -2.34
C LEU A 109 -1.83 -2.20 -1.07
N LEU A 110 -0.68 -2.71 -0.66
CA LEU A 110 0.05 -2.22 0.51
C LEU A 110 0.47 -0.76 0.37
N ASN A 111 0.91 -0.33 -0.82
CA ASN A 111 1.23 1.08 -1.05
C ASN A 111 0.01 1.98 -0.82
N VAL A 112 -1.14 1.63 -1.41
CA VAL A 112 -2.38 2.41 -1.22
C VAL A 112 -2.86 2.37 0.23
N ALA A 113 -2.79 1.20 0.88
CA ALA A 113 -3.17 1.05 2.28
C ALA A 113 -2.30 1.88 3.23
N CYS A 114 -0.99 1.94 2.97
CA CYS A 114 -0.08 2.82 3.72
C CYS A 114 -0.43 4.30 3.54
N MET A 115 -0.80 4.72 2.31
CA MET A 115 -1.28 6.08 2.07
C MET A 115 -2.57 6.38 2.84
N ARG A 116 -3.53 5.40 2.92
CA ARG A 116 -4.77 5.55 3.69
C ARG A 116 -4.52 5.76 5.17
N THR A 117 -3.60 4.98 5.73
CA THR A 117 -3.34 4.95 7.19
C THR A 117 -2.31 5.97 7.64
N GLY A 118 -1.54 6.55 6.71
CA GLY A 118 -0.39 7.39 7.02
C GLY A 118 0.81 6.60 7.59
N VAL A 119 0.84 5.29 7.37
CA VAL A 119 1.99 4.43 7.65
C VAL A 119 3.07 4.69 6.61
N VAL A 120 4.31 4.80 7.04
CA VAL A 120 5.46 5.05 6.17
C VAL A 120 5.97 3.73 5.62
N ILE A 121 5.81 3.53 4.30
CA ILE A 121 6.32 2.34 3.62
C ILE A 121 7.82 2.50 3.32
N ILE A 122 8.60 1.46 3.59
CA ILE A 122 10.01 1.34 3.24
C ILE A 122 10.13 0.19 2.27
N PRO A 123 10.25 0.44 0.97
CA PRO A 123 10.37 -0.63 0.00
C PRO A 123 11.76 -1.26 0.02
N GLY A 124 11.82 -2.58 -0.12
CA GLY A 124 13.04 -3.35 -0.29
C GLY A 124 12.96 -4.29 -1.49
N THR A 125 14.11 -4.61 -2.06
CA THR A 125 14.23 -5.63 -3.10
C THR A 125 14.30 -7.03 -2.49
N THR A 126 13.81 -8.02 -3.21
CA THR A 126 13.88 -9.45 -2.82
C THR A 126 15.30 -10.03 -2.81
N GLN A 127 16.29 -9.25 -3.23
CA GLN A 127 17.71 -9.64 -3.21
C GLN A 127 18.43 -9.28 -1.89
N LEU A 128 17.72 -8.70 -0.92
CA LEU A 128 18.31 -8.33 0.36
C LEU A 128 18.76 -9.56 1.15
N THR A 129 19.98 -9.49 1.70
CA THR A 129 20.47 -10.46 2.65
C THR A 129 19.87 -10.25 4.04
N ALA A 130 19.99 -11.23 4.93
CA ALA A 130 19.57 -11.08 6.32
C ALA A 130 20.24 -9.87 7.01
N GLN A 131 21.49 -9.58 6.69
CA GLN A 131 22.22 -8.43 7.22
C GLN A 131 21.64 -7.11 6.72
N ASP A 132 21.29 -7.01 5.44
CA ASP A 132 20.66 -5.83 4.85
C ASP A 132 19.28 -5.58 5.47
N ILE A 133 18.50 -6.64 5.68
CA ILE A 133 17.19 -6.59 6.34
C ILE A 133 17.35 -6.06 7.77
N CYS A 134 18.28 -6.63 8.54
CA CYS A 134 18.57 -6.19 9.91
C CYS A 134 18.95 -4.70 9.95
N TYR A 135 19.85 -4.27 9.08
CA TYR A 135 20.25 -2.86 8.97
C TYR A 135 19.06 -1.95 8.70
N ARG A 136 18.21 -2.29 7.73
CA ARG A 136 17.03 -1.49 7.38
C ARG A 136 16.01 -1.42 8.52
N LEU A 137 15.75 -2.54 9.19
CA LEU A 137 14.84 -2.59 10.34
C LEU A 137 15.34 -1.70 11.49
N LEU A 138 16.63 -1.77 11.80
CA LEU A 138 17.24 -0.96 12.87
C LEU A 138 17.29 0.53 12.50
N ALA A 139 17.78 0.88 11.31
CA ALA A 139 17.94 2.26 10.86
C ALA A 139 16.60 2.98 10.75
N SER A 140 15.58 2.30 10.22
CA SER A 140 14.23 2.86 10.08
C SER A 140 13.38 2.79 11.34
N LYS A 141 13.77 1.95 12.31
CA LYS A 141 12.94 1.60 13.47
C LYS A 141 11.56 1.07 13.03
N ALA A 142 11.52 0.26 11.96
CA ALA A 142 10.28 -0.31 11.46
C ALA A 142 9.65 -1.25 12.49
N LYS A 143 8.34 -1.11 12.69
CA LYS A 143 7.57 -1.93 13.63
C LYS A 143 7.03 -3.20 12.99
N CYS A 144 6.90 -3.21 11.68
CA CYS A 144 6.39 -4.35 10.91
C CYS A 144 7.30 -4.63 9.72
N ILE A 145 7.39 -5.88 9.34
CA ILE A 145 7.95 -6.33 8.07
C ILE A 145 6.93 -7.17 7.32
N ILE A 146 6.85 -6.96 6.01
CA ILE A 146 5.98 -7.71 5.11
C ILE A 146 6.83 -8.31 4.01
N THR A 147 6.76 -9.64 3.85
CA THR A 147 7.54 -10.34 2.83
C THR A 147 6.82 -11.62 2.37
N THR A 148 7.48 -12.41 1.53
CA THR A 148 7.05 -13.74 1.10
C THR A 148 7.88 -14.83 1.77
N ASP A 149 7.53 -16.10 1.54
CA ASP A 149 8.24 -17.29 2.07
C ASP A 149 9.73 -17.27 1.76
N VAL A 150 10.11 -16.73 0.61
CA VAL A 150 11.50 -16.69 0.13
C VAL A 150 12.45 -16.02 1.14
N LEU A 151 11.99 -14.96 1.79
CA LEU A 151 12.81 -14.19 2.74
C LEU A 151 12.44 -14.41 4.20
N ALA A 152 11.41 -15.18 4.49
CA ALA A 152 10.93 -15.37 5.86
C ALA A 152 12.03 -15.92 6.79
N LEU A 153 12.81 -16.90 6.34
CA LEU A 153 13.94 -17.45 7.11
C LEU A 153 15.03 -16.41 7.37
N ALA A 154 15.35 -15.59 6.37
CA ALA A 154 16.34 -14.52 6.53
C ALA A 154 15.89 -13.49 7.56
N VAL A 155 14.59 -13.14 7.55
CA VAL A 155 13.98 -12.26 8.56
C VAL A 155 14.06 -12.89 9.95
N ASP A 156 13.64 -14.15 10.10
CA ASP A 156 13.63 -14.84 11.39
C ASP A 156 15.03 -14.92 12.01
N SER A 157 16.06 -15.11 11.18
CA SER A 157 17.46 -15.20 11.66
C SER A 157 17.97 -13.90 12.31
N VAL A 158 17.35 -12.76 12.05
CA VAL A 158 17.77 -11.45 12.55
C VAL A 158 16.70 -10.74 13.40
N ALA A 159 15.50 -11.24 13.45
CA ALA A 159 14.37 -10.60 14.12
C ALA A 159 14.66 -10.29 15.60
N SER A 160 15.33 -11.19 16.31
CA SER A 160 15.70 -11.00 17.73
C SER A 160 16.62 -9.81 18.00
N LYS A 161 17.37 -9.37 16.97
CA LYS A 161 18.25 -8.19 17.04
C LYS A 161 17.51 -6.88 16.76
N CYS A 162 16.28 -6.97 16.25
CA CYS A 162 15.52 -5.81 15.76
C CYS A 162 14.48 -5.39 16.79
N GLN A 163 14.91 -4.69 17.83
CA GLN A 163 14.11 -4.32 19.02
C GLN A 163 12.80 -3.58 18.74
N PHE A 164 12.67 -2.93 17.58
CA PHE A 164 11.46 -2.19 17.18
C PHE A 164 10.46 -3.07 16.43
N LEU A 165 10.91 -4.20 15.86
CA LEU A 165 10.06 -5.12 15.11
C LEU A 165 9.07 -5.83 16.04
N LYS A 166 7.78 -5.60 15.81
CA LYS A 166 6.69 -6.18 16.61
C LYS A 166 5.91 -7.20 15.83
N THR A 167 5.76 -7.01 14.53
CA THR A 167 4.88 -7.80 13.69
C THR A 167 5.59 -8.24 12.43
N LYS A 168 5.41 -9.51 12.10
CA LYS A 168 5.84 -10.11 10.83
C LYS A 168 4.59 -10.54 10.07
N LEU A 169 4.41 -10.06 8.85
CA LEU A 169 3.29 -10.41 7.97
C LEU A 169 3.82 -11.09 6.72
N ILE A 170 3.27 -12.24 6.38
CA ILE A 170 3.69 -13.02 5.22
C ILE A 170 2.61 -13.02 4.15
N VAL A 171 3.01 -12.79 2.91
CA VAL A 171 2.18 -12.99 1.71
C VAL A 171 2.51 -14.38 1.19
N SER A 172 1.68 -15.36 1.53
CA SER A 172 1.89 -16.78 1.26
C SER A 172 0.56 -17.52 1.27
N GLU A 173 0.50 -18.64 0.56
CA GLU A 173 -0.61 -19.59 0.65
C GLU A 173 -0.55 -20.45 1.92
N SER A 174 0.61 -20.49 2.58
CA SER A 174 0.85 -21.31 3.77
C SER A 174 1.03 -20.45 5.01
N SER A 175 0.44 -20.89 6.13
CA SER A 175 0.66 -20.26 7.43
C SER A 175 2.06 -20.57 7.96
N ARG A 176 2.66 -19.60 8.66
CA ARG A 176 3.97 -19.74 9.29
C ARG A 176 3.90 -19.33 10.76
N ALA A 177 4.51 -20.12 11.62
CA ALA A 177 4.55 -19.82 13.07
C ALA A 177 5.15 -18.42 13.33
N GLU A 178 4.57 -17.68 14.25
CA GLU A 178 4.95 -16.30 14.62
C GLU A 178 4.77 -15.25 13.51
N TRP A 179 4.13 -15.58 12.39
CA TRP A 179 3.78 -14.68 11.31
C TRP A 179 2.27 -14.56 11.18
N LEU A 180 1.80 -13.37 10.94
CA LEU A 180 0.44 -13.17 10.43
C LEU A 180 0.43 -13.53 8.93
N ASN A 181 -0.64 -14.14 8.46
CA ASN A 181 -0.82 -14.42 7.04
C ASN A 181 -1.71 -13.37 6.40
N PHE A 182 -1.24 -12.77 5.30
CA PHE A 182 -1.94 -11.71 4.61
C PHE A 182 -3.29 -12.17 4.05
N SER A 183 -3.31 -13.35 3.43
CA SER A 183 -4.53 -13.88 2.81
C SER A 183 -5.60 -14.26 3.84
N ASP A 184 -5.19 -14.76 5.01
CA ASP A 184 -6.11 -15.13 6.10
C ASP A 184 -6.78 -13.90 6.75
N LEU A 185 -6.18 -12.71 6.60
CA LEU A 185 -6.65 -11.47 7.20
C LEU A 185 -7.50 -10.61 6.24
N LEU A 186 -7.56 -10.95 4.94
CA LEU A 186 -8.36 -10.26 3.93
C LEU A 186 -9.73 -10.87 3.74
#